data_dc09f043c27e9facd9bca066a91e126c
#
_entry.id   dc09f043c27e9facd9bca066a91e126c
#
_cell.length_a   1.000
_cell.length_b   1.000
_cell.length_c   1.000
_cell.angle_alpha   90.00
_cell.angle_beta   90.00
_cell.angle_gamma   90.00
#
_symmetry.space_group_name_H-M   'P 1'
#
loop_
_entity.id
_entity.type
_entity.pdbx_description
1 polymer ?
#
loop_
_entity_poly.entity_id
_entity_poly.type
_entity_poly.pdbx_seq_one_letter_code
_entity_poly.pdbx_strand_id
1 'polypeptide(L)'
;MKGFLEEVAGDLYARYGEGLSERAVLFPSRRARLFFVDALTRIAGRPMWQPEWVTVDDLMSEISGLHAGDRVRLITELYKVYSEFHTEPFDKFYFWGDMLLTDFDTIDKYRIDAAMLFRNISEIKEIEADISYLTPAQLQI
;
A
#
# COMPACT_ATOMS: atom_id res chain seq x y z
N MET A 1 4.67 -29.81 -13.56
CA MET A 1 5.24 -29.24 -12.32
C MET A 1 4.07 -28.69 -11.53
N LYS A 2 3.85 -29.17 -10.31
CA LYS A 2 2.77 -28.64 -9.48
C LYS A 2 3.13 -27.22 -9.06
N GLY A 3 2.14 -26.32 -9.07
CA GLY A 3 2.35 -24.95 -8.61
C GLY A 3 2.40 -24.89 -7.08
N PHE A 4 3.09 -23.89 -6.53
CA PHE A 4 3.21 -23.68 -5.07
C PHE A 4 1.85 -23.74 -4.34
N LEU A 5 0.84 -23.05 -4.84
CA LEU A 5 -0.49 -23.05 -4.21
C LEU A 5 -1.18 -24.42 -4.27
N GLU A 6 -0.88 -25.23 -5.27
CA GLU A 6 -1.38 -26.61 -5.39
C GLU A 6 -0.72 -27.52 -4.35
N GLU A 7 0.58 -27.32 -4.08
CA GLU A 7 1.29 -28.04 -3.03
C GLU A 7 0.76 -27.67 -1.65
N VAL A 8 0.57 -26.37 -1.40
CA VAL A 8 -0.01 -25.87 -0.12
C VAL A 8 -1.43 -26.40 0.08
N ALA A 9 -2.28 -26.39 -0.95
CA ALA A 9 -3.64 -26.92 -0.87
C ALA A 9 -3.62 -28.43 -0.54
N GLY A 10 -2.70 -29.19 -1.17
CA GLY A 10 -2.52 -30.61 -0.92
C GLY A 10 -2.07 -30.91 0.52
N ASP A 11 -1.09 -30.17 1.01
CA ASP A 11 -0.58 -30.34 2.37
C ASP A 11 -1.65 -29.98 3.42
N LEU A 12 -2.35 -28.87 3.24
CA LEU A 12 -3.43 -28.48 4.15
C LEU A 12 -4.59 -29.48 4.14
N TYR A 13 -4.98 -29.98 2.97
CA TYR A 13 -6.03 -30.97 2.88
C TYR A 13 -5.61 -32.32 3.51
N ALA A 14 -4.37 -32.73 3.31
CA ALA A 14 -3.84 -33.94 3.93
C ALA A 14 -3.79 -33.87 5.46
N ARG A 15 -3.52 -32.69 6.02
CA ARG A 15 -3.47 -32.49 7.47
C ARG A 15 -4.84 -32.33 8.14
N TYR A 16 -5.74 -31.63 7.49
CA TYR A 16 -7.00 -31.19 8.14
C TYR A 16 -8.26 -31.79 7.54
N GLY A 17 -8.21 -32.29 6.30
CA GLY A 17 -9.38 -32.86 5.63
C GLY A 17 -10.58 -31.91 5.64
N GLU A 18 -11.71 -32.39 6.13
CA GLU A 18 -12.93 -31.58 6.30
C GLU A 18 -12.82 -30.50 7.39
N GLY A 19 -11.99 -30.71 8.41
CA GLY A 19 -11.70 -29.71 9.45
C GLY A 19 -10.99 -28.47 8.94
N LEU A 20 -10.62 -28.42 7.65
CA LEU A 20 -10.11 -27.21 7.01
C LEU A 20 -11.15 -26.09 6.97
N SER A 21 -12.43 -26.44 6.92
CA SER A 21 -13.55 -25.47 6.97
C SER A 21 -13.64 -24.65 8.27
N GLU A 22 -13.05 -25.14 9.35
CA GLU A 22 -12.99 -24.46 10.66
C GLU A 22 -11.77 -23.54 10.80
N ARG A 23 -11.01 -23.33 9.73
CA ARG A 23 -9.76 -22.60 9.74
C ARG A 23 -9.80 -21.40 8.82
N ALA A 24 -9.05 -20.35 9.18
CA ALA A 24 -8.81 -19.21 8.33
C ALA A 24 -7.49 -19.38 7.57
N VAL A 25 -7.51 -19.09 6.27
CA VAL A 25 -6.31 -19.08 5.42
C VAL A 25 -6.02 -17.65 4.98
N LEU A 26 -4.84 -17.17 5.30
CA LEU A 26 -4.40 -15.81 4.96
C LEU A 26 -3.70 -15.82 3.61
N PHE A 27 -4.13 -14.93 2.71
CA PHE A 27 -3.57 -14.77 1.37
C PHE A 27 -2.95 -13.39 1.16
N PRO A 28 -1.87 -13.30 0.37
CA PRO A 28 -1.29 -12.00 -0.01
C PRO A 28 -2.18 -11.22 -0.99
N SER A 29 -3.10 -11.88 -1.68
CA SER A 29 -4.03 -11.26 -2.62
C SER A 29 -5.26 -12.12 -2.87
N ARG A 30 -6.36 -11.48 -3.28
CA ARG A 30 -7.59 -12.18 -3.69
C ARG A 30 -7.38 -13.13 -4.88
N ARG A 31 -6.42 -12.82 -5.75
CA ARG A 31 -6.07 -13.68 -6.89
C ARG A 31 -5.43 -15.00 -6.44
N ALA A 32 -4.52 -14.97 -5.47
CA ALA A 32 -3.89 -16.18 -4.92
C ALA A 32 -4.92 -17.14 -4.34
N ARG A 33 -5.96 -16.62 -3.68
CA ARG A 33 -7.09 -17.41 -3.20
C ARG A 33 -7.78 -18.20 -4.31
N LEU A 34 -8.05 -17.57 -5.47
CA LEU A 34 -8.77 -18.26 -6.57
C LEU A 34 -8.02 -19.50 -7.03
N PHE A 35 -6.72 -19.41 -7.19
CA PHE A 35 -5.89 -20.57 -7.57
C PHE A 35 -5.82 -21.64 -6.47
N PHE A 36 -5.78 -21.20 -5.22
CA PHE A 36 -5.81 -22.13 -4.08
C PHE A 36 -7.13 -22.90 -4.00
N VAL A 37 -8.27 -22.23 -4.10
CA VAL A 37 -9.61 -22.85 -4.06
C VAL A 37 -9.80 -23.80 -5.23
N ASP A 38 -9.35 -23.45 -6.44
CA ASP A 38 -9.40 -24.33 -7.59
C ASP A 38 -8.54 -25.60 -7.36
N ALA A 39 -7.33 -25.45 -6.85
CA ALA A 39 -6.48 -26.58 -6.49
C ALA A 39 -7.10 -27.45 -5.41
N LEU A 40 -7.62 -26.84 -4.33
CA LEU A 40 -8.27 -27.55 -3.23
C LEU A 40 -9.48 -28.35 -3.72
N THR A 41 -10.31 -27.77 -4.58
CA THR A 41 -11.49 -28.43 -5.15
C THR A 41 -11.07 -29.68 -5.96
N ARG A 42 -10.02 -29.55 -6.76
CA ARG A 42 -9.49 -30.71 -7.52
C ARG A 42 -8.93 -31.82 -6.62
N ILE A 43 -8.25 -31.42 -5.55
CA ILE A 43 -7.64 -32.37 -4.61
C ILE A 43 -8.70 -33.08 -3.76
N ALA A 44 -9.70 -32.35 -3.27
CA ALA A 44 -10.77 -32.91 -2.45
C ALA A 44 -11.66 -33.91 -3.23
N GLY A 45 -11.89 -33.65 -4.52
CA GLY A 45 -12.66 -34.52 -5.41
C GLY A 45 -14.12 -34.71 -5.00
N ARG A 46 -14.60 -33.97 -4.01
CA ARG A 46 -15.97 -34.03 -3.46
C ARG A 46 -16.38 -32.67 -2.91
N PRO A 47 -17.68 -32.39 -2.81
CA PRO A 47 -18.16 -31.16 -2.15
C PRO A 47 -17.65 -31.08 -0.71
N MET A 48 -17.11 -29.90 -0.34
CA MET A 48 -16.68 -29.57 1.02
C MET A 48 -16.94 -28.09 1.29
N TRP A 49 -17.07 -27.74 2.56
CA TRP A 49 -17.07 -26.34 2.97
C TRP A 49 -15.68 -25.77 2.82
N GLN A 50 -15.58 -24.61 2.15
CA GLN A 50 -14.28 -23.93 2.02
C GLN A 50 -13.88 -23.35 3.38
N PRO A 51 -12.55 -23.21 3.63
CA PRO A 51 -12.05 -22.48 4.79
C PRO A 51 -12.44 -21.00 4.71
N GLU A 52 -12.48 -20.34 5.85
CA GLU A 52 -12.48 -18.89 5.88
C GLU A 52 -11.19 -18.38 5.23
N TRP A 53 -11.29 -17.25 4.53
CA TRP A 53 -10.14 -16.67 3.86
C TRP A 53 -10.13 -15.17 4.04
N VAL A 54 -8.96 -14.65 4.32
CA VAL A 54 -8.70 -13.25 4.58
C VAL A 54 -7.48 -12.83 3.77
N THR A 55 -7.46 -11.63 3.22
CA THR A 55 -6.21 -11.05 2.71
C THR A 55 -5.46 -10.34 3.81
N VAL A 56 -4.16 -10.09 3.61
CA VAL A 56 -3.35 -9.31 4.57
C VAL A 56 -3.97 -7.93 4.78
N ASP A 57 -4.43 -7.29 3.71
CA ASP A 57 -5.05 -5.96 3.78
C ASP A 57 -6.39 -5.99 4.55
N ASP A 58 -7.23 -6.99 4.29
CA ASP A 58 -8.51 -7.15 5.00
C ASP A 58 -8.24 -7.40 6.51
N LEU A 59 -7.28 -8.26 6.84
CA LEU A 59 -6.89 -8.54 8.24
C LEU A 59 -6.34 -7.29 8.94
N MET A 60 -5.46 -6.54 8.28
CA MET A 60 -4.91 -5.31 8.85
C MET A 60 -5.98 -4.24 9.03
N SER A 61 -6.92 -4.14 8.09
CA SER A 61 -8.06 -3.23 8.21
C SER A 61 -8.97 -3.60 9.39
N GLU A 62 -9.22 -4.88 9.59
CA GLU A 62 -10.02 -5.37 10.71
C GLU A 62 -9.35 -5.09 12.06
N ILE A 63 -8.06 -5.42 12.18
CA ILE A 63 -7.29 -5.22 13.43
C ILE A 63 -7.14 -3.73 13.77
N SER A 64 -6.87 -2.88 12.77
CA SER A 64 -6.63 -1.46 12.97
C SER A 64 -7.91 -0.61 13.05
N GLY A 65 -9.02 -1.11 12.53
CA GLY A 65 -10.23 -0.33 12.31
C GLY A 65 -10.09 0.73 11.21
N LEU A 66 -8.99 0.70 10.45
CA LEU A 66 -8.70 1.65 9.38
C LEU A 66 -8.94 1.00 8.02
N HIS A 67 -9.45 1.79 7.10
CA HIS A 67 -9.65 1.35 5.71
C HIS A 67 -8.81 2.21 4.78
N ALA A 68 -8.19 1.59 3.79
CA ALA A 68 -7.47 2.31 2.75
C ALA A 68 -8.44 3.26 2.01
N GLY A 69 -8.07 4.53 1.91
CA GLY A 69 -8.84 5.53 1.19
C GLY A 69 -8.78 5.31 -0.32
N ASP A 70 -9.87 5.65 -1.01
CA ASP A 70 -9.85 5.72 -2.47
C ASP A 70 -8.86 6.80 -2.93
N ARG A 71 -8.02 6.44 -3.92
CA ARG A 71 -6.93 7.31 -4.39
C ARG A 71 -7.42 8.66 -4.88
N VAL A 72 -8.49 8.69 -5.67
CA VAL A 72 -9.06 9.94 -6.20
C VAL A 72 -9.59 10.81 -5.08
N ARG A 73 -10.23 10.20 -4.10
CA ARG A 73 -10.72 10.90 -2.91
C ARG A 73 -9.56 11.52 -2.12
N LEU A 74 -8.48 10.77 -1.91
CA LEU A 74 -7.30 11.28 -1.20
C LEU A 74 -6.65 12.45 -1.93
N ILE A 75 -6.51 12.38 -3.27
CA ILE A 75 -6.01 13.50 -4.09
C ILE A 75 -6.94 14.71 -3.98
N THR A 76 -8.26 14.49 -3.95
CA THR A 76 -9.24 15.57 -3.81
C THR A 76 -9.14 16.25 -2.43
N GLU A 77 -8.96 15.49 -1.37
CA GLU A 77 -8.76 16.06 -0.02
C GLU A 77 -7.42 16.82 0.05
N LEU A 78 -6.37 16.28 -0.53
CA LEU A 78 -5.07 16.95 -0.62
C LEU A 78 -5.17 18.27 -1.41
N TYR A 79 -5.94 18.28 -2.51
CA TYR A 79 -6.18 19.50 -3.28
C TYR A 79 -6.91 20.59 -2.50
N LYS A 80 -7.84 20.23 -1.62
CA LYS A 80 -8.52 21.23 -0.77
C LYS A 80 -7.52 22.00 0.08
N VAL A 81 -6.58 21.29 0.71
CA VAL A 81 -5.50 21.91 1.50
C VAL A 81 -4.58 22.74 0.61
N TYR A 82 -4.18 22.20 -0.55
CA TYR A 82 -3.32 22.90 -1.49
C TYR A 82 -3.93 24.20 -2.01
N SER A 83 -5.23 24.20 -2.32
CA SER A 83 -5.93 25.35 -2.87
C SER A 83 -6.11 26.52 -1.88
N GLU A 84 -5.83 26.31 -0.59
CA GLU A 84 -5.77 27.39 0.41
C GLU A 84 -4.53 28.29 0.19
N PHE A 85 -3.49 27.76 -0.42
CA PHE A 85 -2.20 28.45 -0.62
C PHE A 85 -1.89 28.74 -2.08
N HIS A 86 -2.55 28.05 -3.02
CA HIS A 86 -2.26 28.10 -4.43
C HIS A 86 -3.53 28.20 -5.28
N THR A 87 -3.45 28.88 -6.42
CA THR A 87 -4.59 29.09 -7.35
C THR A 87 -4.58 28.14 -8.55
N GLU A 88 -3.73 27.13 -8.55
CA GLU A 88 -3.62 26.18 -9.64
C GLU A 88 -4.87 25.30 -9.74
N PRO A 89 -5.41 25.03 -10.96
CA PRO A 89 -6.61 24.20 -11.12
C PRO A 89 -6.31 22.72 -10.86
N PHE A 90 -7.35 21.96 -10.47
CA PHE A 90 -7.27 20.56 -10.05
C PHE A 90 -6.64 19.63 -11.09
N ASP A 91 -6.92 19.84 -12.38
CA ASP A 91 -6.38 19.02 -13.47
C ASP A 91 -4.85 19.09 -13.56
N LYS A 92 -4.25 20.23 -13.28
CA LYS A 92 -2.80 20.38 -13.19
C LYS A 92 -2.23 19.81 -11.90
N PHE A 93 -2.94 20.02 -10.79
CA PHE A 93 -2.55 19.49 -9.49
C PHE A 93 -2.56 17.96 -9.47
N TYR A 94 -3.50 17.31 -10.17
CA TYR A 94 -3.77 15.88 -10.05
C TYR A 94 -2.52 14.99 -10.16
N PHE A 95 -1.69 15.24 -11.16
CA PHE A 95 -0.50 14.41 -11.43
C PHE A 95 0.54 14.46 -10.31
N TRP A 96 0.86 15.65 -9.86
CA TRP A 96 1.86 15.77 -8.80
C TRP A 96 1.25 15.57 -7.40
N GLY A 97 -0.03 15.79 -7.23
CA GLY A 97 -0.76 15.38 -6.04
C GLY A 97 -0.77 13.86 -5.86
N ASP A 98 -0.89 13.10 -6.94
CA ASP A 98 -0.74 11.63 -6.94
C ASP A 98 0.69 11.21 -6.56
N MET A 99 1.69 11.94 -7.01
CA MET A 99 3.10 11.73 -6.63
C MET A 99 3.32 12.02 -5.14
N LEU A 100 2.80 13.14 -4.61
CA LEU A 100 2.87 13.47 -3.20
C LEU A 100 2.24 12.40 -2.30
N LEU A 101 1.09 11.85 -2.68
CA LEU A 101 0.47 10.76 -1.91
C LEU A 101 1.36 9.52 -1.86
N THR A 102 2.11 9.24 -2.93
CA THR A 102 3.06 8.14 -2.95
C THR A 102 4.26 8.41 -2.04
N ASP A 103 4.71 9.65 -1.98
CA ASP A 103 5.79 10.08 -1.09
C ASP A 103 5.35 10.02 0.38
N PHE A 104 4.11 10.45 0.69
CA PHE A 104 3.54 10.33 2.03
C PHE A 104 3.40 8.87 2.46
N ASP A 105 2.91 7.99 1.58
CA ASP A 105 2.84 6.55 1.83
C ASP A 105 4.24 5.97 2.14
N THR A 106 5.26 6.46 1.44
CA THR A 106 6.65 6.07 1.67
C THR A 106 7.15 6.56 3.04
N ILE A 107 6.88 7.81 3.42
CA ILE A 107 7.22 8.38 4.72
C ILE A 107 6.59 7.56 5.85
N ASP A 108 5.30 7.25 5.73
CA ASP A 108 4.56 6.45 6.71
C ASP A 108 5.09 5.01 6.79
N LYS A 109 5.34 4.39 5.66
CA LYS A 109 5.85 3.02 5.54
C LYS A 109 7.22 2.83 6.21
N TYR A 110 8.09 3.81 6.07
CA TYR A 110 9.40 3.81 6.73
C TYR A 110 9.37 4.46 8.13
N ARG A 111 8.20 4.90 8.60
CA ARG A 111 8.02 5.53 9.91
C ARG A 111 8.96 6.71 10.13
N ILE A 112 9.16 7.52 9.08
CA ILE A 112 10.01 8.71 9.12
C ILE A 112 9.25 9.80 9.90
N ASP A 113 9.96 10.54 10.74
CA ASP A 113 9.42 11.73 11.37
C ASP A 113 9.18 12.83 10.32
N ALA A 114 7.92 12.95 9.88
CA ALA A 114 7.51 13.88 8.84
C ALA A 114 7.80 15.34 9.23
N ALA A 115 7.63 15.71 10.50
CA ALA A 115 7.88 17.08 10.95
C ALA A 115 9.36 17.44 10.85
N MET A 116 10.25 16.51 11.20
CA MET A 116 11.70 16.71 11.06
C MET A 116 12.10 16.73 9.58
N LEU A 117 11.54 15.82 8.75
CA LEU A 117 11.82 15.78 7.32
C LEU A 117 11.46 17.11 6.63
N PHE A 118 10.24 17.61 6.84
CA PHE A 118 9.78 18.83 6.19
C PHE A 118 10.49 20.09 6.71
N ARG A 119 10.92 20.10 7.97
CA ARG A 119 11.78 21.16 8.50
C ARG A 119 13.12 21.20 7.78
N ASN A 120 13.76 20.05 7.63
CA ASN A 120 15.05 19.95 6.94
C ASN A 120 14.93 20.40 5.47
N ILE A 121 13.84 20.05 4.78
CA ILE A 121 13.59 20.48 3.39
C ILE A 121 13.42 22.02 3.32
N SER A 122 12.71 22.62 4.28
CA SER A 122 12.54 24.08 4.35
C SER A 122 13.88 24.78 4.59
N GLU A 123 14.69 24.29 5.54
CA GLU A 123 16.01 24.84 5.84
C GLU A 123 16.95 24.75 4.62
N ILE A 124 16.94 23.63 3.89
CA ILE A 124 17.72 23.49 2.65
C ILE A 124 17.29 24.51 1.60
N LYS A 125 15.98 24.72 1.40
CA LYS A 125 15.47 25.71 0.46
C LYS A 125 15.82 27.15 0.83
N GLU A 126 15.81 27.47 2.12
CA GLU A 126 16.25 28.77 2.61
C GLU A 126 17.71 29.01 2.32
N ILE A 127 18.59 28.00 2.58
CA ILE A 127 20.01 28.08 2.24
C ILE A 127 20.20 28.22 0.72
N GLU A 128 19.52 27.44 -0.09
CA GLU A 128 19.60 27.53 -1.56
C GLU A 128 19.14 28.91 -2.07
N ALA A 129 18.11 29.48 -1.47
CA ALA A 129 17.64 30.83 -1.81
C ALA A 129 18.68 31.90 -1.43
N ASP A 130 19.32 31.76 -0.25
CA ASP A 130 20.35 32.68 0.24
C ASP A 130 21.63 32.67 -0.59
N ILE A 131 21.95 31.55 -1.23
CA ILE A 131 23.15 31.42 -2.08
C ILE A 131 22.85 31.58 -3.58
N SER A 132 21.58 31.69 -3.99
CA SER A 132 21.17 31.75 -5.41
C SER A 132 21.71 32.98 -6.16
N TYR A 133 22.14 34.04 -5.44
CA TYR A 133 22.78 35.22 -6.02
C TYR A 133 24.30 35.06 -6.23
N LEU A 134 24.89 33.99 -5.73
CA LEU A 134 26.33 33.71 -5.89
C LEU A 134 26.62 33.10 -7.26
N THR A 135 27.68 33.55 -7.89
CA THR A 135 28.14 32.98 -9.16
C THR A 135 28.84 31.65 -8.91
N PRO A 136 28.91 30.74 -9.92
CA PRO A 136 29.65 29.47 -9.80
C PRO A 136 31.11 29.61 -9.33
N ALA A 137 31.75 30.73 -9.65
CA ALA A 137 33.12 31.02 -9.23
C ALA A 137 33.22 31.40 -7.74
N GLN A 138 32.13 31.88 -7.13
CA GLN A 138 32.07 32.24 -5.70
C GLN A 138 31.68 31.04 -4.82
N LEU A 139 31.12 29.97 -5.42
CA LEU A 139 30.77 28.72 -4.75
C LEU A 139 31.94 27.72 -4.66
N GLN A 140 33.06 28.01 -5.34
CA GLN A 140 34.30 27.20 -5.30
C GLN A 140 35.28 27.82 -4.27
N ILE A 141 35.04 27.55 -2.98
CA ILE A 141 35.99 27.78 -1.89
C ILE A 141 36.41 26.43 -1.31
#